data_9181f85b2355642dcd700e083e2ec906
#
_entry.id   9181f85b2355642dcd700e083e2ec906
#
_cell.length_a   1.000
_cell.length_b   1.000
_cell.length_c   1.000
_cell.angle_alpha   90.00
_cell.angle_beta   90.00
_cell.angle_gamma   90.00
#
_symmetry.space_group_name_H-M   'P 1'
#
loop_
_entity.id
_entity.type
_entity.pdbx_description
1 polymer ?
#
loop_
_entity_poly.entity_id
_entity_poly.type
_entity_poly.pdbx_seq_one_letter_code
_entity_poly.pdbx_strand_id
1 'polypeptide(L)'
;MVEPEMRRPVILDTDIGTDVDDILALVLLARAAELQLIGVTTVYGDTSLRTRMTRLVLDQMGLSDVPIGVGARETLTGRPVWWAGHEGQGLPELDGVQIDEDQTAAMMLRHAALKHRGRLELFAIGPLTNVAEAIAADENFAASLHHLYIMGGAFWLEKAEHNIKCDPEAADIVFRSGIPMTVCGLDVTKRVWLREPDMVRVREEGGDIGAILEDQVRRWWAFIGANENNPHDPLAILPAIRPELFRFEQCDVRVEFDGDDPGRTRPDRCGAGSVRIAADVDVEAAEQEIVRRLIGRG
;
A
#
# COMPACT_ATOMS: atom_id res chain seq x y z
N MET A 1 22.98 25.14 13.13
CA MET A 1 21.89 24.19 13.48
C MET A 1 21.23 23.83 12.15
N VAL A 2 21.31 22.59 11.74
CA VAL A 2 20.55 22.11 10.60
C VAL A 2 19.09 22.07 11.07
N GLU A 3 18.19 22.76 10.36
CA GLU A 3 16.76 22.65 10.66
C GLU A 3 16.38 21.17 10.60
N PRO A 4 15.57 20.66 11.54
CA PRO A 4 15.11 19.29 11.45
C PRO A 4 14.36 19.16 10.11
N GLU A 5 14.84 18.28 9.25
CA GLU A 5 14.24 18.00 7.96
C GLU A 5 12.76 17.68 8.22
N MET A 6 11.87 18.50 7.68
CA MET A 6 10.44 18.40 7.98
C MET A 6 9.93 17.10 7.35
N ARG A 7 9.41 16.17 8.18
CA ARG A 7 8.85 14.90 7.72
C ARG A 7 7.88 15.13 6.57
N ARG A 8 7.93 14.27 5.58
CA ARG A 8 7.04 14.34 4.41
C ARG A 8 5.65 13.83 4.77
N PRO A 9 4.58 14.63 4.54
CA PRO A 9 3.22 14.19 4.83
C PRO A 9 2.79 13.07 3.88
N VAL A 10 2.30 11.95 4.44
CA VAL A 10 1.91 10.78 3.67
C VAL A 10 0.52 10.28 4.05
N ILE A 11 -0.20 9.74 3.07
CA ILE A 11 -1.42 8.94 3.26
C ILE A 11 -1.15 7.54 2.71
N LEU A 12 -1.70 6.55 3.40
CA LEU A 12 -1.75 5.15 2.94
C LEU A 12 -3.17 4.82 2.48
N ASP A 13 -3.32 4.30 1.26
CA ASP A 13 -4.54 3.71 0.73
C ASP A 13 -4.35 2.19 0.64
N THR A 14 -5.17 1.40 1.35
CA THR A 14 -4.93 -0.01 1.66
C THR A 14 -6.19 -0.85 1.60
N ASP A 15 -6.07 -2.11 1.20
CA ASP A 15 -7.11 -3.13 1.36
C ASP A 15 -6.77 -4.14 2.46
N ILE A 16 -6.25 -3.64 3.57
CA ILE A 16 -5.79 -4.37 4.76
C ILE A 16 -6.72 -5.51 5.17
N GLY A 17 -6.14 -6.68 5.38
CA GLY A 17 -6.79 -7.82 6.03
C GLY A 17 -6.98 -9.05 5.16
N THR A 18 -6.79 -8.98 3.85
CA THR A 18 -6.87 -10.15 2.97
C THR A 18 -5.53 -10.89 2.96
N ASP A 19 -4.47 -10.25 2.49
CA ASP A 19 -3.07 -10.66 2.74
C ASP A 19 -2.60 -9.99 4.05
N VAL A 20 -1.45 -10.38 4.53
CA VAL A 20 -0.88 -9.86 5.79
C VAL A 20 0.04 -8.68 5.55
N ASP A 21 0.44 -8.42 4.32
CA ASP A 21 1.48 -7.45 4.03
C ASP A 21 1.02 -5.99 4.16
N ASP A 22 -0.26 -5.69 4.01
CA ASP A 22 -0.84 -4.38 4.33
C ASP A 22 -0.58 -3.93 5.78
N ILE A 23 -0.81 -4.82 6.76
CA ILE A 23 -0.57 -4.48 8.17
C ILE A 23 0.92 -4.24 8.43
N LEU A 24 1.79 -5.00 7.78
CA LEU A 24 3.23 -4.81 7.84
C LEU A 24 3.63 -3.46 7.22
N ALA A 25 3.03 -3.10 6.08
CA ALA A 25 3.25 -1.82 5.41
C ALA A 25 2.79 -0.63 6.25
N LEU A 26 1.60 -0.71 6.86
CA LEU A 26 1.09 0.32 7.77
C LEU A 26 2.06 0.57 8.93
N VAL A 27 2.53 -0.49 9.59
CA VAL A 27 3.47 -0.38 10.71
C VAL A 27 4.82 0.16 10.26
N LEU A 28 5.36 -0.32 9.13
CA LEU A 28 6.61 0.17 8.56
C LEU A 28 6.54 1.66 8.25
N LEU A 29 5.48 2.08 7.56
CA LEU A 29 5.28 3.47 7.16
C LEU A 29 5.11 4.39 8.38
N ALA A 30 4.34 3.97 9.39
CA ALA A 30 4.14 4.72 10.62
C ALA A 30 5.42 4.85 11.47
N ARG A 31 6.36 3.90 11.34
CA ARG A 31 7.68 3.92 12.01
C ARG A 31 8.79 4.59 11.19
N ALA A 32 8.53 4.94 9.95
CA ALA A 32 9.52 5.62 9.12
C ALA A 32 9.74 7.06 9.61
N ALA A 33 10.96 7.34 10.09
CA ALA A 33 11.29 8.65 10.67
C ALA A 33 11.23 9.80 9.64
N GLU A 34 11.39 9.47 8.36
CA GLU A 34 11.36 10.37 7.21
C GLU A 34 9.95 10.83 6.84
N LEU A 35 8.92 10.05 7.26
CA LEU A 35 7.55 10.20 6.84
C LEU A 35 6.65 10.61 8.02
N GLN A 36 5.60 11.35 7.73
CA GLN A 36 4.53 11.68 8.68
C GLN A 36 3.22 11.10 8.17
N LEU A 37 2.76 10.01 8.75
CA LEU A 37 1.46 9.44 8.44
C LEU A 37 0.37 10.41 8.91
N ILE A 38 -0.32 11.06 7.97
CA ILE A 38 -1.37 12.05 8.25
C ILE A 38 -2.78 11.50 8.01
N GLY A 39 -2.89 10.28 7.51
CA GLY A 39 -4.16 9.59 7.29
C GLY A 39 -3.99 8.23 6.64
N VAL A 40 -5.04 7.42 6.75
CA VAL A 40 -5.17 6.13 6.05
C VAL A 40 -6.52 6.11 5.36
N THR A 41 -6.60 5.53 4.17
CA THR A 41 -7.87 5.24 3.48
C THR A 41 -7.98 3.75 3.20
N THR A 42 -9.19 3.21 3.30
CA THR A 42 -9.43 1.79 3.02
C THR A 42 -10.18 1.62 1.71
N VAL A 43 -9.95 0.52 1.02
CA VAL A 43 -10.53 0.25 -0.31
C VAL A 43 -10.91 -1.23 -0.44
N TYR A 44 -11.90 -1.50 -1.29
CA TYR A 44 -12.25 -2.81 -1.80
C TYR A 44 -12.87 -3.79 -0.77
N GLY A 45 -14.10 -4.23 -1.04
CA GLY A 45 -14.85 -5.17 -0.20
C GLY A 45 -15.44 -4.54 1.05
N ASP A 46 -15.33 -5.18 2.21
CA ASP A 46 -15.84 -4.60 3.47
C ASP A 46 -14.89 -3.54 4.03
N THR A 47 -14.97 -2.34 3.46
CA THR A 47 -14.13 -1.21 3.88
C THR A 47 -14.41 -0.74 5.31
N SER A 48 -15.61 -0.98 5.86
CA SER A 48 -15.89 -0.71 7.28
C SER A 48 -15.12 -1.66 8.20
N LEU A 49 -15.02 -2.95 7.85
CA LEU A 49 -14.17 -3.90 8.57
C LEU A 49 -12.70 -3.51 8.47
N ARG A 50 -12.21 -3.20 7.25
CA ARG A 50 -10.82 -2.76 7.02
C ARG A 50 -10.48 -1.49 7.81
N THR A 51 -11.44 -0.55 7.93
CA THR A 51 -11.29 0.65 8.75
C THR A 51 -11.17 0.33 10.24
N ARG A 52 -11.96 -0.61 10.76
CA ARG A 52 -11.83 -1.08 12.15
C ARG A 52 -10.49 -1.75 12.42
N MET A 53 -10.02 -2.59 11.48
CA MET A 53 -8.69 -3.21 11.57
C MET A 53 -7.58 -2.16 11.61
N THR A 54 -7.63 -1.20 10.68
CA THR A 54 -6.68 -0.07 10.62
C THR A 54 -6.68 0.72 11.93
N ARG A 55 -7.86 1.07 12.47
CA ARG A 55 -8.00 1.81 13.73
C ARG A 55 -7.35 1.04 14.89
N LEU A 56 -7.63 -0.25 15.00
CA LEU A 56 -7.05 -1.09 16.04
C LEU A 56 -5.52 -1.10 15.98
N VAL A 57 -4.94 -1.25 14.80
CA VAL A 57 -3.48 -1.24 14.61
C VAL A 57 -2.89 0.11 14.98
N LEU A 58 -3.48 1.21 14.54
CA LEU A 58 -3.02 2.56 14.86
C LEU A 58 -3.13 2.86 16.36
N ASP A 59 -4.20 2.41 17.03
CA ASP A 59 -4.38 2.56 18.48
C ASP A 59 -3.29 1.82 19.26
N GLN A 60 -2.94 0.59 18.85
CA GLN A 60 -1.84 -0.18 19.44
C GLN A 60 -0.47 0.51 19.25
N MET A 61 -0.34 1.35 18.23
CA MET A 61 0.86 2.15 18.00
C MET A 61 0.84 3.52 18.68
N GLY A 62 -0.23 3.87 19.41
CA GLY A 62 -0.42 5.20 20.01
C GLY A 62 -0.70 6.30 18.98
N LEU A 63 -1.25 5.94 17.82
CA LEU A 63 -1.57 6.85 16.71
C LEU A 63 -3.09 7.04 16.54
N SER A 64 -3.83 7.10 17.65
CA SER A 64 -5.29 7.24 17.67
C SER A 64 -5.81 8.51 16.97
N ASP A 65 -4.99 9.54 16.89
CA ASP A 65 -5.34 10.82 16.24
C ASP A 65 -5.21 10.77 14.70
N VAL A 66 -4.63 9.71 14.11
CA VAL A 66 -4.51 9.59 12.66
C VAL A 66 -5.91 9.28 12.09
N PRO A 67 -6.46 10.17 11.23
CA PRO A 67 -7.79 9.95 10.65
C PRO A 67 -7.78 8.79 9.65
N ILE A 68 -8.94 8.12 9.53
CA ILE A 68 -9.13 7.04 8.57
C ILE A 68 -10.36 7.36 7.72
N GLY A 69 -10.21 7.30 6.38
CA GLY A 69 -11.30 7.46 5.43
C GLY A 69 -11.83 6.12 4.95
N VAL A 70 -13.14 5.91 5.08
CA VAL A 70 -13.83 4.74 4.54
C VAL A 70 -13.96 4.90 3.02
N GLY A 71 -13.37 4.01 2.24
CA GLY A 71 -13.33 4.13 0.80
C GLY A 71 -14.30 3.22 0.05
N ALA A 72 -14.07 3.13 -1.26
CA ALA A 72 -14.91 2.40 -2.18
C ALA A 72 -14.94 0.90 -1.83
N ARG A 73 -16.15 0.36 -1.70
CA ARG A 73 -16.40 -1.07 -1.50
C ARG A 73 -16.37 -1.82 -2.82
N GLU A 74 -16.90 -1.20 -3.84
CA GLU A 74 -17.02 -1.72 -5.19
C GLU A 74 -15.96 -1.11 -6.11
N THR A 75 -15.68 -1.79 -7.20
CA THR A 75 -14.81 -1.29 -8.26
C THR A 75 -15.54 -0.25 -9.11
N LEU A 76 -14.83 0.57 -9.87
CA LEU A 76 -15.43 1.64 -10.70
C LEU A 76 -16.53 1.15 -11.65
N THR A 77 -16.42 -0.06 -12.16
CA THR A 77 -17.35 -0.62 -13.15
C THR A 77 -18.21 -1.74 -12.60
N GLY A 78 -18.17 -1.99 -11.28
CA GLY A 78 -18.96 -3.03 -10.63
C GLY A 78 -18.44 -4.45 -10.93
N ARG A 79 -17.14 -4.62 -11.15
CA ARG A 79 -16.52 -5.95 -11.23
C ARG A 79 -16.71 -6.68 -9.90
N PRO A 80 -16.87 -8.02 -9.91
CA PRO A 80 -17.02 -8.79 -8.68
C PRO A 80 -15.83 -8.59 -7.74
N VAL A 81 -16.14 -8.29 -6.48
CA VAL A 81 -15.15 -8.22 -5.41
C VAL A 81 -14.77 -9.63 -4.97
N TRP A 82 -13.48 -9.94 -4.98
CA TRP A 82 -12.97 -11.16 -4.36
C TRP A 82 -12.78 -10.94 -2.86
N TRP A 83 -13.23 -11.90 -2.04
CA TRP A 83 -13.17 -11.84 -0.59
C TRP A 83 -12.74 -13.21 -0.07
N ALA A 84 -11.69 -13.24 0.75
CA ALA A 84 -11.12 -14.50 1.25
C ALA A 84 -11.95 -15.13 2.37
N GLY A 85 -12.63 -14.31 3.19
CA GLY A 85 -13.50 -14.75 4.27
C GLY A 85 -12.80 -14.98 5.62
N HIS A 86 -11.54 -14.59 5.75
CA HIS A 86 -10.80 -14.65 7.01
C HIS A 86 -10.41 -13.25 7.54
N GLU A 87 -10.76 -12.21 6.82
CA GLU A 87 -10.42 -10.83 7.13
C GLU A 87 -10.84 -10.47 8.56
N GLY A 88 -9.93 -9.89 9.31
CA GLY A 88 -10.13 -9.52 10.71
C GLY A 88 -9.96 -10.65 11.73
N GLN A 89 -9.77 -11.89 11.30
CA GLN A 89 -9.56 -13.00 12.24
C GLN A 89 -8.28 -12.81 13.06
N GLY A 90 -8.36 -13.07 14.37
CA GLY A 90 -7.24 -12.95 15.29
C GLY A 90 -6.94 -11.53 15.76
N LEU A 91 -7.68 -10.53 15.29
CA LEU A 91 -7.64 -9.19 15.86
C LEU A 91 -8.70 -9.09 16.96
N PRO A 92 -8.32 -8.84 18.22
CA PRO A 92 -9.27 -8.79 19.33
C PRO A 92 -10.14 -7.53 19.26
N GLU A 93 -11.38 -7.64 19.71
CA GLU A 93 -12.29 -6.51 19.95
C GLU A 93 -12.69 -5.67 18.73
N LEU A 94 -12.53 -6.18 17.50
CA LEU A 94 -12.91 -5.45 16.28
C LEU A 94 -14.35 -4.93 16.29
N ASP A 95 -15.29 -5.69 16.85
CA ASP A 95 -16.71 -5.32 16.92
C ASP A 95 -16.95 -4.09 17.82
N GLY A 96 -16.05 -3.83 18.76
CA GLY A 96 -16.09 -2.66 19.65
C GLY A 96 -15.45 -1.39 19.07
N VAL A 97 -14.71 -1.51 17.97
CA VAL A 97 -14.01 -0.38 17.35
C VAL A 97 -15.00 0.54 16.66
N GLN A 98 -15.06 1.81 17.14
CA GLN A 98 -15.89 2.84 16.54
C GLN A 98 -15.17 3.45 15.33
N ILE A 99 -15.90 3.67 14.24
CA ILE A 99 -15.42 4.33 13.02
C ILE A 99 -16.39 5.44 12.61
N ASP A 100 -15.90 6.43 11.91
CA ASP A 100 -16.69 7.49 11.30
C ASP A 100 -16.90 7.12 9.80
N GLU A 101 -18.06 6.57 9.48
CA GLU A 101 -18.40 6.17 8.11
C GLU A 101 -18.67 7.36 7.18
N ASP A 102 -18.94 8.54 7.73
CA ASP A 102 -19.16 9.77 6.94
C ASP A 102 -17.83 10.36 6.43
N GLN A 103 -16.71 9.99 7.04
CA GLN A 103 -15.37 10.38 6.58
C GLN A 103 -14.94 9.49 5.39
N THR A 104 -15.29 9.90 4.18
CA THR A 104 -14.96 9.09 2.99
C THR A 104 -13.52 9.28 2.52
N ALA A 105 -12.94 8.22 1.90
CA ALA A 105 -11.60 8.27 1.32
C ALA A 105 -11.44 9.40 0.30
N ALA A 106 -12.39 9.56 -0.61
CA ALA A 106 -12.35 10.61 -1.63
C ALA A 106 -12.31 12.02 -1.03
N MET A 107 -13.10 12.28 0.02
CA MET A 107 -13.06 13.56 0.74
C MET A 107 -11.71 13.77 1.41
N MET A 108 -11.19 12.75 2.10
CA MET A 108 -9.94 12.85 2.82
C MET A 108 -8.75 13.06 1.89
N LEU A 109 -8.64 12.28 0.80
CA LEU A 109 -7.57 12.41 -0.19
C LEU A 109 -7.54 13.81 -0.81
N ARG A 110 -8.69 14.32 -1.27
CA ARG A 110 -8.80 15.65 -1.86
C ARG A 110 -8.48 16.77 -0.87
N HIS A 111 -8.99 16.68 0.37
CA HIS A 111 -8.70 17.66 1.40
C HIS A 111 -7.20 17.69 1.73
N ALA A 112 -6.59 16.55 1.91
CA ALA A 112 -5.15 16.43 2.19
C ALA A 112 -4.29 16.95 1.03
N ALA A 113 -4.66 16.64 -0.22
CA ALA A 113 -3.96 17.12 -1.41
C ALA A 113 -3.98 18.65 -1.50
N LEU A 114 -5.12 19.28 -1.19
CA LEU A 114 -5.22 20.74 -1.14
C LEU A 114 -4.41 21.34 0.01
N LYS A 115 -4.51 20.76 1.21
CA LYS A 115 -3.82 21.25 2.41
C LYS A 115 -2.31 21.14 2.30
N HIS A 116 -1.81 20.07 1.68
CA HIS A 116 -0.38 19.78 1.55
C HIS A 116 0.10 19.87 0.09
N ARG A 117 -0.51 20.76 -0.69
CA ARG A 117 -0.29 20.88 -2.14
C ARG A 117 1.18 20.86 -2.54
N GLY A 118 1.54 19.95 -3.45
CA GLY A 118 2.90 19.74 -3.94
C GLY A 118 3.86 19.12 -2.92
N ARG A 119 3.35 18.64 -1.78
CA ARG A 119 4.15 17.98 -0.73
C ARG A 119 3.59 16.62 -0.31
N LEU A 120 2.28 16.37 -0.53
CA LEU A 120 1.63 15.13 -0.16
C LEU A 120 2.16 13.97 -1.01
N GLU A 121 2.64 12.94 -0.36
CA GLU A 121 2.91 11.64 -0.99
C GLU A 121 1.78 10.67 -0.64
N LEU A 122 1.35 9.90 -1.63
CA LEU A 122 0.29 8.89 -1.47
C LEU A 122 0.89 7.51 -1.73
N PHE A 123 0.65 6.58 -0.83
CA PHE A 123 0.97 5.17 -0.99
C PHE A 123 -0.32 4.41 -1.24
N ALA A 124 -0.50 3.84 -2.43
CA ALA A 124 -1.64 3.02 -2.80
C ALA A 124 -1.17 1.57 -2.93
N ILE A 125 -1.56 0.74 -1.96
CA ILE A 125 -1.13 -0.66 -1.87
C ILE A 125 -2.27 -1.65 -2.08
N GLY A 126 -3.50 -1.16 -2.28
CA GLY A 126 -4.69 -1.91 -2.71
C GLY A 126 -5.14 -1.56 -4.13
N PRO A 127 -6.33 -2.02 -4.56
CA PRO A 127 -6.96 -1.61 -5.81
C PRO A 127 -7.10 -0.08 -5.89
N LEU A 128 -6.83 0.50 -7.08
CA LEU A 128 -6.65 1.93 -7.25
C LEU A 128 -7.95 2.75 -7.33
N THR A 129 -9.07 2.18 -6.92
CA THR A 129 -10.42 2.76 -7.02
C THR A 129 -10.52 4.12 -6.34
N ASN A 130 -10.06 4.25 -5.08
CA ASN A 130 -10.13 5.52 -4.35
C ASN A 130 -9.32 6.63 -5.03
N VAL A 131 -8.14 6.29 -5.56
CA VAL A 131 -7.27 7.25 -6.25
C VAL A 131 -7.92 7.70 -7.56
N ALA A 132 -8.51 6.77 -8.32
CA ALA A 132 -9.21 7.07 -9.56
C ALA A 132 -10.46 7.94 -9.31
N GLU A 133 -11.23 7.65 -8.27
CA GLU A 133 -12.36 8.48 -7.84
C GLU A 133 -11.94 9.91 -7.46
N ALA A 134 -10.81 10.04 -6.72
CA ALA A 134 -10.29 11.34 -6.35
C ALA A 134 -9.85 12.16 -7.57
N ILE A 135 -9.22 11.50 -8.57
CA ILE A 135 -8.85 12.14 -9.86
C ILE A 135 -10.09 12.57 -10.63
N ALA A 136 -11.10 11.71 -10.72
CA ALA A 136 -12.34 12.01 -11.43
C ALA A 136 -13.17 13.14 -10.78
N ALA A 137 -13.11 13.26 -9.46
CA ALA A 137 -13.86 14.23 -8.68
C ALA A 137 -13.23 15.63 -8.64
N ASP A 138 -11.91 15.76 -8.90
CA ASP A 138 -11.19 17.03 -8.85
C ASP A 138 -10.04 17.06 -9.87
N GLU A 139 -10.18 17.87 -10.90
CA GLU A 139 -9.18 18.03 -11.96
C GLU A 139 -7.80 18.49 -11.44
N ASN A 140 -7.75 19.13 -10.28
CA ASN A 140 -6.51 19.61 -9.66
C ASN A 140 -5.86 18.58 -8.73
N PHE A 141 -6.55 17.48 -8.43
CA PHE A 141 -6.05 16.48 -7.48
C PHE A 141 -4.68 15.93 -7.91
N ALA A 142 -4.60 15.46 -9.15
CA ALA A 142 -3.36 14.92 -9.71
C ALA A 142 -2.18 15.91 -9.63
N ALA A 143 -2.41 17.17 -10.01
CA ALA A 143 -1.40 18.22 -9.96
C ALA A 143 -1.05 18.69 -8.54
N SER A 144 -1.81 18.30 -7.53
CA SER A 144 -1.60 18.65 -6.14
C SER A 144 -0.77 17.64 -5.36
N LEU A 145 -0.62 16.42 -5.88
CA LEU A 145 0.23 15.39 -5.28
C LEU A 145 1.71 15.67 -5.60
N HIS A 146 2.58 15.38 -4.63
CA HIS A 146 4.02 15.36 -4.85
C HIS A 146 4.44 14.07 -5.56
N HIS A 147 3.97 12.92 -5.07
CA HIS A 147 4.31 11.62 -5.60
C HIS A 147 3.26 10.56 -5.23
N LEU A 148 3.12 9.54 -6.07
CA LEU A 148 2.30 8.36 -5.82
C LEU A 148 3.18 7.12 -5.86
N TYR A 149 3.20 6.35 -4.77
CA TYR A 149 3.85 5.03 -4.70
C TYR A 149 2.78 3.96 -4.79
N ILE A 150 2.98 2.98 -5.66
CA ILE A 150 1.98 1.93 -5.93
C ILE A 150 2.61 0.56 -5.70
N MET A 151 1.93 -0.28 -4.92
CA MET A 151 2.09 -1.73 -5.04
C MET A 151 1.11 -2.23 -6.09
N GLY A 152 1.62 -2.75 -7.21
CA GLY A 152 0.76 -3.24 -8.27
C GLY A 152 1.49 -3.52 -9.58
N GLY A 153 0.85 -4.31 -10.41
CA GLY A 153 1.33 -4.64 -11.73
C GLY A 153 2.34 -5.79 -11.81
N ALA A 154 2.51 -6.27 -13.03
CA ALA A 154 3.46 -7.31 -13.40
C ALA A 154 3.94 -7.00 -14.83
N PHE A 155 5.03 -6.25 -14.93
CA PHE A 155 5.39 -5.52 -16.14
C PHE A 155 6.12 -6.40 -17.16
N TRP A 156 6.96 -7.32 -16.68
CA TRP A 156 7.73 -8.25 -17.50
C TRP A 156 7.30 -9.71 -17.27
N LEU A 157 6.24 -9.91 -16.46
CA LEU A 157 5.62 -11.21 -16.24
C LEU A 157 4.33 -11.33 -17.06
N GLU A 158 4.06 -12.55 -17.61
CA GLU A 158 2.89 -12.80 -18.43
C GLU A 158 1.64 -13.11 -17.60
N LYS A 159 1.29 -12.19 -16.65
CA LYS A 159 0.11 -12.33 -15.79
C LYS A 159 -0.39 -10.98 -15.31
N ALA A 160 -1.65 -10.90 -14.89
CA ALA A 160 -2.17 -9.77 -14.14
C ALA A 160 -1.75 -9.88 -12.65
N GLU A 161 -1.46 -8.74 -12.05
CA GLU A 161 -1.28 -8.61 -10.61
C GLU A 161 -2.63 -8.33 -9.94
N HIS A 162 -2.78 -8.70 -8.66
CA HIS A 162 -4.06 -8.72 -7.96
C HIS A 162 -4.72 -7.34 -7.89
N ASN A 163 -4.02 -6.30 -7.42
CA ASN A 163 -4.58 -4.96 -7.23
C ASN A 163 -5.06 -4.35 -8.55
N ILE A 164 -4.25 -4.51 -9.61
CA ILE A 164 -4.61 -4.02 -10.94
C ILE A 164 -5.75 -4.87 -11.54
N LYS A 165 -5.76 -6.18 -11.30
CA LYS A 165 -6.80 -7.09 -11.77
C LYS A 165 -8.15 -6.82 -11.10
N CYS A 166 -8.16 -6.40 -9.85
CA CYS A 166 -9.39 -6.07 -9.12
C CYS A 166 -10.12 -4.89 -9.76
N ASP A 167 -9.42 -3.82 -10.16
CA ASP A 167 -10.03 -2.66 -10.82
C ASP A 167 -9.10 -2.11 -11.93
N PRO A 168 -9.06 -2.78 -13.10
CA PRO A 168 -8.18 -2.37 -14.18
C PRO A 168 -8.58 -1.00 -14.77
N GLU A 169 -9.85 -0.62 -14.70
CA GLU A 169 -10.34 0.67 -15.16
C GLU A 169 -9.80 1.80 -14.27
N ALA A 170 -9.81 1.61 -12.96
CA ALA A 170 -9.20 2.55 -12.03
C ALA A 170 -7.69 2.66 -12.26
N ALA A 171 -7.02 1.54 -12.48
CA ALA A 171 -5.60 1.51 -12.76
C ALA A 171 -5.23 2.28 -14.03
N ASP A 172 -5.99 2.14 -15.13
CA ASP A 172 -5.75 2.90 -16.37
C ASP A 172 -5.90 4.41 -16.15
N ILE A 173 -6.92 4.84 -15.41
CA ILE A 173 -7.11 6.25 -15.05
C ILE A 173 -5.88 6.77 -14.28
N VAL A 174 -5.41 6.03 -13.29
CA VAL A 174 -4.28 6.42 -12.45
C VAL A 174 -2.98 6.47 -13.26
N PHE A 175 -2.67 5.45 -14.06
CA PHE A 175 -1.46 5.44 -14.88
C PHE A 175 -1.41 6.56 -15.93
N ARG A 176 -2.57 7.04 -16.38
CA ARG A 176 -2.68 8.16 -17.33
C ARG A 176 -2.81 9.53 -16.67
N SER A 177 -2.88 9.60 -15.35
CA SER A 177 -3.18 10.86 -14.62
C SER A 177 -2.11 11.92 -14.71
N GLY A 178 -0.88 11.55 -15.08
CA GLY A 178 0.28 12.46 -15.07
C GLY A 178 0.84 12.73 -13.67
N ILE A 179 0.36 12.08 -12.63
CA ILE A 179 0.95 12.12 -11.29
C ILE A 179 2.36 11.52 -11.36
N PRO A 180 3.41 12.18 -10.83
CA PRO A 180 4.70 11.54 -10.66
C PRO A 180 4.55 10.27 -9.83
N MET A 181 4.92 9.09 -10.35
CA MET A 181 4.68 7.85 -9.64
C MET A 181 5.85 6.87 -9.71
N THR A 182 5.94 6.04 -8.67
CA THR A 182 6.86 4.89 -8.61
C THR A 182 6.05 3.64 -8.32
N VAL A 183 6.29 2.59 -9.08
CA VAL A 183 5.52 1.34 -8.99
C VAL A 183 6.45 0.18 -8.67
N CYS A 184 6.11 -0.59 -7.64
CA CYS A 184 6.70 -1.87 -7.30
C CYS A 184 5.73 -2.99 -7.71
N GLY A 185 6.03 -3.64 -8.84
CA GLY A 185 5.26 -4.78 -9.33
C GLY A 185 5.78 -6.12 -8.82
N LEU A 186 5.09 -7.19 -9.20
CA LEU A 186 5.47 -8.57 -8.87
C LEU A 186 6.88 -8.93 -9.36
N ASP A 187 7.40 -8.19 -10.32
CA ASP A 187 8.74 -8.39 -10.89
C ASP A 187 9.86 -8.26 -9.86
N VAL A 188 9.66 -7.42 -8.85
CA VAL A 188 10.58 -7.25 -7.73
C VAL A 188 10.02 -7.81 -6.42
N THR A 189 8.72 -7.65 -6.15
CA THR A 189 8.16 -8.00 -4.85
C THR A 189 8.18 -9.49 -4.57
N LYS A 190 8.05 -10.34 -5.59
CA LYS A 190 8.16 -11.82 -5.47
C LYS A 190 9.57 -12.33 -5.18
N ARG A 191 10.56 -11.47 -5.19
CA ARG A 191 11.96 -11.85 -4.94
C ARG A 191 12.37 -11.66 -3.48
N VAL A 192 11.62 -10.85 -2.74
CA VAL A 192 11.87 -10.50 -1.33
C VAL A 192 10.99 -11.39 -0.46
N TRP A 193 11.53 -11.87 0.65
CA TRP A 193 10.86 -12.83 1.51
C TRP A 193 10.93 -12.43 2.98
N LEU A 194 9.87 -12.67 3.72
CA LEU A 194 9.85 -12.74 5.18
C LEU A 194 9.70 -14.19 5.61
N ARG A 195 10.55 -14.60 6.52
CA ARG A 195 10.67 -15.99 6.97
C ARG A 195 10.53 -16.08 8.49
N GLU A 196 10.42 -17.30 8.99
CA GLU A 196 10.30 -17.60 10.42
C GLU A 196 11.31 -16.84 11.30
N PRO A 197 12.63 -16.79 11.02
CA PRO A 197 13.58 -16.04 11.84
C PRO A 197 13.28 -14.54 11.90
N ASP A 198 12.75 -13.97 10.80
CA ASP A 198 12.42 -12.56 10.72
C ASP A 198 11.24 -12.23 11.63
N MET A 199 10.21 -13.08 11.60
CA MET A 199 9.01 -12.90 12.42
C MET A 199 9.28 -13.15 13.91
N VAL A 200 10.17 -14.08 14.25
CA VAL A 200 10.65 -14.24 15.63
C VAL A 200 11.31 -12.95 16.12
N ARG A 201 12.16 -12.33 15.32
CA ARG A 201 12.78 -11.03 15.66
C ARG A 201 11.75 -9.92 15.78
N VAL A 202 10.78 -9.84 14.85
CA VAL A 202 9.72 -8.85 14.92
C VAL A 202 8.92 -8.99 16.22
N ARG A 203 8.60 -10.21 16.64
CA ARG A 203 7.93 -10.48 17.91
C ARG A 203 8.75 -10.04 19.11
N GLU A 204 10.03 -10.41 19.16
CA GLU A 204 10.89 -10.19 20.33
C GLU A 204 11.34 -8.73 20.48
N GLU A 205 11.58 -8.04 19.37
CA GLU A 205 12.17 -6.70 19.35
C GLU A 205 11.14 -5.59 18.97
N GLY A 206 10.00 -5.95 18.38
CA GLY A 206 9.01 -4.99 17.85
C GLY A 206 8.05 -4.38 18.87
N GLY A 207 8.14 -4.76 20.16
CA GLY A 207 7.21 -4.33 21.20
C GLY A 207 5.82 -4.96 21.04
N ASP A 208 4.79 -4.34 21.62
CA ASP A 208 3.43 -4.89 21.65
C ASP A 208 2.86 -5.17 20.25
N ILE A 209 3.09 -4.27 19.30
CA ILE A 209 2.67 -4.46 17.91
C ILE A 209 3.41 -5.62 17.24
N GLY A 210 4.64 -5.93 17.63
CA GLY A 210 5.40 -7.05 17.09
C GLY A 210 4.73 -8.40 17.30
N ALA A 211 4.07 -8.59 18.45
CA ALA A 211 3.32 -9.82 18.73
C ALA A 211 2.05 -9.94 17.84
N ILE A 212 1.39 -8.82 17.57
CA ILE A 212 0.23 -8.77 16.65
C ILE A 212 0.68 -9.11 15.23
N LEU A 213 1.76 -8.50 14.76
CA LEU A 213 2.29 -8.76 13.42
C LEU A 213 2.65 -10.24 13.23
N GLU A 214 3.35 -10.82 14.21
CA GLU A 214 3.73 -12.23 14.14
C GLU A 214 2.50 -13.16 14.14
N ASP A 215 1.48 -12.91 14.97
CA ASP A 215 0.23 -13.69 14.97
C ASP A 215 -0.49 -13.60 13.61
N GLN A 216 -0.61 -12.40 13.03
CA GLN A 216 -1.26 -12.21 11.74
C GLN A 216 -0.49 -12.91 10.60
N VAL A 217 0.84 -12.80 10.59
CA VAL A 217 1.69 -13.50 9.60
C VAL A 217 1.54 -15.02 9.73
N ARG A 218 1.53 -15.57 10.94
CA ARG A 218 1.33 -17.02 11.12
C ARG A 218 -0.05 -17.49 10.68
N ARG A 219 -1.09 -16.69 10.86
CA ARG A 219 -2.45 -16.98 10.35
C ARG A 219 -2.45 -17.01 8.83
N TRP A 220 -1.83 -16.03 8.21
CA TRP A 220 -1.67 -16.00 6.76
C TRP A 220 -0.91 -17.21 6.24
N TRP A 221 0.24 -17.55 6.84
CA TRP A 221 0.99 -18.74 6.46
C TRP A 221 0.16 -20.03 6.60
N ALA A 222 -0.60 -20.15 7.67
CA ALA A 222 -1.51 -21.29 7.85
C ALA A 222 -2.59 -21.35 6.78
N PHE A 223 -3.15 -20.19 6.40
CA PHE A 223 -4.18 -20.09 5.36
C PHE A 223 -3.64 -20.48 3.98
N ILE A 224 -2.46 -20.03 3.60
CA ILE A 224 -1.86 -20.33 2.28
C ILE A 224 -1.07 -21.65 2.28
N GLY A 225 -0.90 -22.33 3.42
CA GLY A 225 -0.14 -23.57 3.54
C GLY A 225 1.37 -23.37 3.35
N ALA A 226 1.92 -22.23 3.79
CA ALA A 226 3.34 -21.87 3.69
C ALA A 226 3.94 -21.53 5.06
N ASN A 227 5.23 -21.22 5.09
CA ASN A 227 5.97 -20.76 6.26
C ASN A 227 6.86 -19.53 5.96
N GLU A 228 6.57 -18.89 4.85
CA GLU A 228 7.19 -17.65 4.39
C GLU A 228 6.22 -16.93 3.47
N ASN A 229 6.36 -15.61 3.32
CA ASN A 229 5.59 -14.81 2.36
C ASN A 229 6.43 -13.69 1.76
N ASN A 230 5.93 -13.16 0.66
CA ASN A 230 6.50 -11.97 0.04
C ASN A 230 5.88 -10.73 0.71
N PRO A 231 6.67 -9.81 1.26
CA PRO A 231 6.19 -8.53 1.78
C PRO A 231 6.00 -7.53 0.62
N HIS A 232 4.96 -7.74 -0.20
CA HIS A 232 4.71 -6.94 -1.41
C HIS A 232 4.58 -5.46 -1.05
N ASP A 233 3.71 -5.13 -0.13
CA ASP A 233 3.38 -3.77 0.27
C ASP A 233 4.49 -3.07 1.05
N PRO A 234 5.13 -3.70 2.05
CA PRO A 234 6.31 -3.13 2.69
C PRO A 234 7.40 -2.76 1.69
N LEU A 235 7.62 -3.60 0.67
CA LEU A 235 8.61 -3.31 -0.36
C LEU A 235 8.24 -2.07 -1.19
N ALA A 236 6.95 -1.83 -1.46
CA ALA A 236 6.49 -0.66 -2.21
C ALA A 236 6.67 0.67 -1.47
N ILE A 237 6.90 0.64 -0.16
CA ILE A 237 7.23 1.83 0.64
C ILE A 237 8.73 2.19 0.54
N LEU A 238 9.60 1.19 0.41
CA LEU A 238 11.05 1.41 0.43
C LEU A 238 11.57 2.40 -0.64
N PRO A 239 11.03 2.50 -1.87
CA PRO A 239 11.47 3.50 -2.83
C PRO A 239 11.40 4.95 -2.35
N ALA A 240 10.53 5.24 -1.39
CA ALA A 240 10.42 6.57 -0.79
C ALA A 240 11.53 6.87 0.23
N ILE A 241 12.08 5.86 0.89
CA ILE A 241 13.01 6.01 2.03
C ILE A 241 14.39 5.40 1.75
N ARG A 242 14.48 4.44 0.85
CA ARG A 242 15.71 3.72 0.46
C ARG A 242 15.75 3.50 -1.06
N PRO A 243 15.65 4.57 -1.87
CA PRO A 243 15.60 4.44 -3.34
C PRO A 243 16.86 3.79 -3.94
N GLU A 244 17.99 3.85 -3.23
CA GLU A 244 19.25 3.26 -3.65
C GLU A 244 19.24 1.72 -3.67
N LEU A 245 18.25 1.09 -3.03
CA LEU A 245 18.08 -0.37 -3.08
C LEU A 245 17.50 -0.85 -4.42
N PHE A 246 17.05 0.07 -5.26
CA PHE A 246 16.32 -0.26 -6.48
C PHE A 246 17.03 0.24 -7.73
N ARG A 247 16.85 -0.50 -8.81
CA ARG A 247 17.04 0.01 -10.16
C ARG A 247 15.67 0.24 -10.78
N PHE A 248 15.47 1.42 -11.34
CA PHE A 248 14.21 1.82 -11.94
C PHE A 248 14.31 1.95 -13.46
N GLU A 249 13.20 1.69 -14.15
CA GLU A 249 13.00 2.03 -15.54
C GLU A 249 11.85 3.02 -15.68
N GLN A 250 11.98 4.00 -16.57
CA GLN A 250 10.90 4.95 -16.89
C GLN A 250 10.17 4.47 -18.12
N CYS A 251 8.89 4.13 -17.98
CA CYS A 251 8.03 3.65 -19.05
C CYS A 251 6.68 4.36 -19.01
N ASP A 252 5.92 4.33 -20.09
CA ASP A 252 4.49 4.45 -20.02
C ASP A 252 3.90 3.08 -19.67
N VAL A 253 2.72 3.05 -19.07
CA VAL A 253 2.05 1.80 -18.70
C VAL A 253 0.71 1.72 -19.42
N ARG A 254 0.45 0.56 -20.02
CA ARG A 254 -0.84 0.22 -20.60
C ARG A 254 -1.48 -0.89 -19.77
N VAL A 255 -2.75 -0.73 -19.44
CA VAL A 255 -3.56 -1.77 -18.79
C VAL A 255 -4.41 -2.48 -19.84
N GLU A 256 -4.43 -3.81 -19.83
CA GLU A 256 -5.25 -4.65 -20.70
C GLU A 256 -6.57 -4.97 -19.99
N PHE A 257 -7.70 -4.68 -20.64
CA PHE A 257 -9.05 -4.88 -20.06
C PHE A 257 -9.71 -6.19 -20.48
N ASP A 258 -9.31 -6.68 -21.66
CA ASP A 258 -9.91 -7.83 -22.33
C ASP A 258 -8.99 -9.06 -22.28
N GLY A 259 -9.53 -10.22 -22.67
CA GLY A 259 -8.81 -11.48 -22.74
C GLY A 259 -9.00 -12.34 -21.50
N ASP A 260 -8.17 -13.37 -21.38
CA ASP A 260 -8.30 -14.40 -20.33
C ASP A 260 -7.79 -13.90 -18.95
N ASP A 261 -7.01 -12.84 -18.92
CA ASP A 261 -6.41 -12.30 -17.68
C ASP A 261 -6.43 -10.75 -17.71
N PRO A 262 -7.61 -10.11 -17.57
CA PRO A 262 -7.74 -8.65 -17.54
C PRO A 262 -6.97 -8.05 -16.36
N GLY A 263 -6.43 -6.83 -16.55
CA GLY A 263 -5.58 -6.17 -15.57
C GLY A 263 -4.08 -6.42 -15.78
N ARG A 264 -3.68 -7.07 -16.90
CA ARG A 264 -2.27 -7.16 -17.26
C ARG A 264 -1.70 -5.77 -17.55
N THR A 265 -0.53 -5.50 -17.01
CA THR A 265 0.20 -4.25 -17.24
C THR A 265 1.33 -4.47 -18.24
N ARG A 266 1.40 -3.59 -19.24
CA ARG A 266 2.44 -3.63 -20.27
C ARG A 266 3.24 -2.35 -20.23
N PRO A 267 4.56 -2.43 -19.98
CA PRO A 267 5.42 -1.27 -20.13
C PRO A 267 5.54 -0.91 -21.61
N ASP A 268 5.44 0.37 -21.91
CA ASP A 268 5.56 0.92 -23.27
C ASP A 268 6.53 2.10 -23.23
N ARG A 269 7.20 2.38 -24.35
CA ARG A 269 8.12 3.52 -24.48
C ARG A 269 9.14 3.64 -23.35
N CYS A 270 9.69 2.51 -22.88
CA CYS A 270 10.70 2.51 -21.83
C CYS A 270 11.92 3.37 -22.17
N GLY A 271 12.37 4.15 -21.19
CA GLY A 271 13.39 5.18 -21.34
C GLY A 271 12.87 6.61 -21.55
N ALA A 272 11.55 6.77 -21.83
CA ALA A 272 10.93 8.08 -22.08
C ALA A 272 9.52 8.23 -21.46
N GLY A 273 9.06 7.25 -20.70
CA GLY A 273 7.73 7.25 -20.08
C GLY A 273 7.65 8.10 -18.81
N SER A 274 6.43 8.23 -18.27
CA SER A 274 6.11 9.03 -17.08
C SER A 274 6.11 8.22 -15.79
N VAL A 275 6.02 6.88 -15.86
CA VAL A 275 5.95 5.97 -14.71
C VAL A 275 7.34 5.40 -14.42
N ARG A 276 7.79 5.52 -13.18
CA ARG A 276 9.04 4.92 -12.69
C ARG A 276 8.73 3.53 -12.13
N ILE A 277 9.14 2.48 -12.84
CA ILE A 277 8.89 1.08 -12.48
C ILE A 277 10.15 0.50 -11.83
N ALA A 278 10.02 -0.15 -10.67
CA ALA A 278 11.10 -0.91 -10.06
C ALA A 278 11.39 -2.16 -10.90
N ALA A 279 12.55 -2.17 -11.56
CA ALA A 279 12.99 -3.24 -12.45
C ALA A 279 13.96 -4.22 -11.77
N ASP A 280 14.60 -3.79 -10.68
CA ASP A 280 15.50 -4.62 -9.88
C ASP A 280 15.55 -4.12 -8.44
N VAL A 281 15.92 -4.99 -7.49
CA VAL A 281 16.04 -4.69 -6.08
C VAL A 281 17.20 -5.46 -5.46
N ASP A 282 17.93 -4.82 -4.55
CA ASP A 282 18.85 -5.49 -3.64
C ASP A 282 18.02 -6.26 -2.59
N VAL A 283 17.84 -7.55 -2.84
CA VAL A 283 16.94 -8.42 -2.07
C VAL A 283 17.34 -8.49 -0.60
N GLU A 284 18.62 -8.77 -0.33
CA GLU A 284 19.09 -8.94 1.05
C GLU A 284 18.97 -7.65 1.85
N ALA A 285 19.37 -6.52 1.25
CA ALA A 285 19.25 -5.22 1.92
C ALA A 285 17.79 -4.81 2.13
N ALA A 286 16.89 -5.15 1.21
CA ALA A 286 15.45 -4.88 1.35
C ALA A 286 14.82 -5.73 2.46
N GLU A 287 15.10 -7.03 2.53
CA GLU A 287 14.65 -7.93 3.61
C GLU A 287 15.10 -7.40 4.99
N GLN A 288 16.37 -7.03 5.11
CA GLN A 288 16.94 -6.48 6.34
C GLN A 288 16.28 -5.14 6.72
N GLU A 289 16.07 -4.25 5.75
CA GLU A 289 15.46 -2.93 5.99
C GLU A 289 14.01 -3.05 6.43
N ILE A 290 13.21 -3.94 5.80
CA ILE A 290 11.83 -4.20 6.22
C ILE A 290 11.80 -4.65 7.68
N VAL A 291 12.57 -5.67 8.05
CA VAL A 291 12.62 -6.18 9.42
C VAL A 291 13.09 -5.09 10.40
N ARG A 292 14.12 -4.33 10.03
CA ARG A 292 14.66 -3.22 10.85
C ARG A 292 13.57 -2.18 11.16
N ARG A 293 12.74 -1.82 10.17
CA ARG A 293 11.62 -0.89 10.35
C ARG A 293 10.50 -1.49 11.18
N LEU A 294 10.15 -2.75 10.96
CA LEU A 294 9.12 -3.46 11.73
C LEU A 294 9.49 -3.59 13.22
N ILE A 295 10.76 -3.64 13.59
CA ILE A 295 11.20 -3.62 15.00
C ILE A 295 11.41 -2.19 15.56
N GLY A 296 11.17 -1.14 14.77
CA GLY A 296 11.26 0.25 15.22
C GLY A 296 12.69 0.80 15.35
N ARG A 297 13.63 0.24 14.60
CA ARG A 297 15.02 0.75 14.51
C ARG A 297 15.23 1.56 13.21
N GLY A 298 14.26 2.46 12.94
CA GLY A 298 14.26 3.34 11.78
C GLY A 298 15.04 4.63 11.95
#